data_a27c97947822194bfa7698dd36b6da24
#
_entry.id   a27c97947822194bfa7698dd36b6da24
#
_cell.length_a   1.000
_cell.length_b   1.000
_cell.length_c   1.000
_cell.angle_alpha   90.00
_cell.angle_beta   90.00
_cell.angle_gamma   90.00
#
_symmetry.space_group_name_H-M   'P 1'
#
loop_
_entity.id
_entity.type
_entity.pdbx_description
1 polymer ?
#
loop_
_entity_poly.entity_id
_entity_poly.type
_entity_poly.pdbx_seq_one_letter_code
_entity_poly.pdbx_strand_id
1 'polypeptide(L)'
;GAKVRAIELSLLQRCAAHCASGRDIEESFNSGKLAVEAALNGETGKMVGFRCDRRNGTYTCNYELFNLEDVANYEQKVPLEWITSDNAFVNEKFVEYCLPLIEGETGMKKVNGLPDFCKLKKVFAE
;
A
#
# COMPACT_ATOMS: atom_id res chain seq x y z
N GLY A 1 -11.30 -2.33 38.41
CA GLY A 1 -11.04 -2.80 37.07
C GLY A 1 -10.07 -1.87 36.31
N ALA A 2 -9.22 -2.41 35.46
CA ALA A 2 -8.31 -1.61 34.66
C ALA A 2 -9.09 -0.79 33.60
N LYS A 3 -8.63 0.44 33.36
CA LYS A 3 -9.22 1.31 32.34
C LYS A 3 -8.63 0.93 30.99
N VAL A 4 -9.43 0.38 30.09
CA VAL A 4 -9.00 -0.03 28.75
C VAL A 4 -9.47 0.98 27.71
N ARG A 5 -8.59 1.30 26.74
CA ARG A 5 -8.92 2.11 25.57
C ARG A 5 -8.39 1.42 24.32
N ALA A 6 -9.24 1.27 23.32
CA ALA A 6 -8.82 0.87 21.99
C ALA A 6 -8.52 2.12 21.14
N ILE A 7 -7.41 2.10 20.42
CA ILE A 7 -7.00 3.20 19.54
C ILE A 7 -6.77 2.59 18.16
N GLU A 8 -7.50 3.09 17.18
CA GLU A 8 -7.28 2.81 15.78
C GLU A 8 -6.40 3.94 15.19
N LEU A 9 -5.25 3.56 14.64
CA LEU A 9 -4.25 4.52 14.14
C LEU A 9 -4.46 4.92 12.67
N SER A 10 -5.53 4.49 12.03
CA SER A 10 -5.75 4.57 10.57
C SER A 10 -5.33 5.88 9.91
N LEU A 11 -5.82 7.02 10.39
CA LEU A 11 -5.48 8.34 9.82
C LEU A 11 -4.07 8.79 10.17
N LEU A 12 -3.63 8.58 11.41
CA LEU A 12 -2.26 8.93 11.83
C LEU A 12 -1.22 8.14 11.03
N GLN A 13 -1.46 6.87 10.81
CA GLN A 13 -0.61 6.01 9.98
C GLN A 13 -0.53 6.53 8.54
N ARG A 14 -1.65 6.86 7.92
CA ARG A 14 -1.71 7.37 6.53
C ARG A 14 -1.03 8.73 6.36
N CYS A 15 -1.00 9.53 7.40
CA CYS A 15 -0.36 10.85 7.38
C CYS A 15 1.12 10.83 7.78
N ALA A 16 1.68 9.67 8.12
CA ALA A 16 3.06 9.52 8.58
C ALA A 16 4.05 9.40 7.40
N ALA A 17 4.16 10.43 6.58
CA ALA A 17 5.05 10.44 5.41
C ALA A 17 6.52 10.10 5.72
N HIS A 18 6.96 10.31 6.96
CA HIS A 18 8.30 9.94 7.43
C HIS A 18 8.51 8.43 7.64
N CYS A 19 7.42 7.66 7.65
CA CYS A 19 7.41 6.20 7.75
C CYS A 19 7.03 5.53 6.42
N ALA A 20 6.88 6.28 5.34
CA ALA A 20 6.56 5.71 4.04
C ALA A 20 7.75 4.90 3.50
N SER A 21 7.47 3.73 2.91
CA SER A 21 8.50 2.94 2.25
C SER A 21 8.70 3.37 0.80
N GLY A 22 9.93 3.29 0.31
CA GLY A 22 10.24 3.58 -1.09
C GLY A 22 9.55 2.59 -2.02
N ARG A 23 9.50 1.33 -1.63
CA ARG A 23 8.83 0.25 -2.36
C ARG A 23 7.34 0.52 -2.56
N ASP A 24 6.65 0.84 -1.48
CA ASP A 24 5.21 1.08 -1.52
C ASP A 24 4.85 2.30 -2.40
N ILE A 25 5.66 3.36 -2.32
CA ILE A 25 5.50 4.53 -3.18
C ILE A 25 5.74 4.19 -4.65
N GLU A 26 6.81 3.46 -4.98
CA GLU A 26 7.12 3.07 -6.34
C GLU A 26 6.04 2.17 -6.95
N GLU A 27 5.60 1.18 -6.19
CA GLU A 27 4.55 0.26 -6.63
C GLU A 27 3.21 0.98 -6.81
N SER A 28 2.85 1.87 -5.90
CA SER A 28 1.64 2.69 -6.02
C SER A 28 1.69 3.62 -7.23
N PHE A 29 2.84 4.24 -7.50
CA PHE A 29 3.02 5.08 -8.67
C PHE A 29 2.85 4.29 -9.98
N ASN A 30 3.51 3.13 -10.07
CA ASN A 30 3.45 2.29 -11.27
C ASN A 30 2.06 1.71 -11.51
N SER A 31 1.32 1.35 -10.46
CA SER A 31 -0.07 0.90 -10.60
C SER A 31 -0.98 2.02 -11.14
N GLY A 32 -0.81 3.26 -10.65
CA GLY A 32 -1.53 4.41 -11.17
C GLY A 32 -1.19 4.72 -12.63
N LYS A 33 0.09 4.63 -13.00
CA LYS A 33 0.53 4.79 -14.39
C LYS A 33 -0.14 3.78 -15.32
N LEU A 34 -0.10 2.48 -14.96
CA LEU A 34 -0.75 1.44 -15.75
C LEU A 34 -2.27 1.65 -15.87
N ALA A 35 -2.92 2.13 -14.80
CA ALA A 35 -4.35 2.43 -14.85
C ALA A 35 -4.68 3.50 -15.89
N VAL A 36 -3.86 4.56 -15.97
CA VAL A 36 -4.02 5.61 -17.00
C VAL A 36 -3.76 5.05 -18.40
N GLU A 37 -2.70 4.29 -18.59
CA GLU A 37 -2.36 3.65 -19.88
C GLU A 37 -3.49 2.72 -20.34
N ALA A 38 -4.04 1.91 -19.45
CA ALA A 38 -5.15 1.03 -19.73
C ALA A 38 -6.41 1.80 -20.16
N ALA A 39 -6.74 2.88 -19.44
CA ALA A 39 -7.87 3.74 -19.78
C ALA A 39 -7.72 4.40 -21.16
N LEU A 40 -6.52 4.87 -21.50
CA LEU A 40 -6.21 5.44 -22.83
C LEU A 40 -6.31 4.39 -23.95
N ASN A 41 -6.05 3.13 -23.64
CA ASN A 41 -6.21 2.01 -24.57
C ASN A 41 -7.67 1.48 -24.66
N GLY A 42 -8.60 2.13 -23.97
CA GLY A 42 -10.03 1.79 -24.03
C GLY A 42 -10.44 0.67 -23.06
N GLU A 43 -9.57 0.24 -22.15
CA GLU A 43 -9.94 -0.71 -21.12
C GLU A 43 -10.94 -0.08 -20.14
N THR A 44 -12.00 -0.81 -19.84
CA THR A 44 -13.03 -0.38 -18.89
C THR A 44 -13.47 -1.55 -18.00
N GLY A 45 -14.02 -1.26 -16.83
CA GLY A 45 -14.44 -2.30 -15.87
C GLY A 45 -13.26 -3.11 -15.30
N LYS A 46 -12.06 -2.52 -15.29
CA LYS A 46 -10.83 -3.15 -14.80
C LYS A 46 -10.28 -2.44 -13.59
N MET A 47 -9.53 -3.17 -12.78
CA MET A 47 -8.72 -2.66 -11.69
C MET A 47 -7.28 -3.15 -11.87
N VAL A 48 -6.31 -2.26 -11.65
CA VAL A 48 -4.91 -2.67 -11.56
C VAL A 48 -4.68 -3.34 -10.22
N GLY A 49 -4.13 -4.53 -10.25
CA GLY A 49 -3.71 -5.25 -9.05
C GLY A 49 -2.27 -5.71 -9.15
N PHE A 50 -1.76 -6.16 -8.01
CA PHE A 50 -0.38 -6.58 -7.85
C PHE A 50 -0.28 -8.11 -7.91
N ARG A 51 0.65 -8.62 -8.72
CA ARG A 51 1.03 -10.01 -8.74
C ARG A 51 2.46 -10.13 -8.20
N CYS A 52 2.56 -10.35 -6.90
CA CYS A 52 3.85 -10.38 -6.22
C CYS A 52 4.41 -11.80 -6.14
N ASP A 53 5.69 -11.94 -6.44
CA ASP A 53 6.46 -13.18 -6.30
C ASP A 53 7.55 -12.99 -5.25
N ARG A 54 7.68 -13.94 -4.35
CA ARG A 54 8.64 -13.96 -3.23
C ARG A 54 9.56 -15.18 -3.26
N ARG A 55 9.60 -15.88 -4.40
CA ARG A 55 10.41 -17.07 -4.53
C ARG A 55 11.91 -16.76 -4.52
N ASN A 56 12.68 -17.69 -3.98
CA ASN A 56 14.15 -17.63 -3.96
C ASN A 56 14.71 -16.40 -3.20
N GLY A 57 14.00 -15.87 -2.22
CA GLY A 57 14.45 -14.72 -1.46
C GLY A 57 14.46 -13.38 -2.23
N THR A 58 13.91 -13.38 -3.44
CA THR A 58 13.78 -12.17 -4.26
C THR A 58 12.31 -11.78 -4.37
N TYR A 59 12.01 -10.54 -3.99
CA TYR A 59 10.69 -9.96 -4.20
C TYR A 59 10.60 -9.29 -5.56
N THR A 60 9.56 -9.63 -6.32
CA THR A 60 9.19 -8.95 -7.57
C THR A 60 7.70 -8.65 -7.56
N CYS A 61 7.32 -7.49 -8.07
CA CYS A 61 5.95 -7.08 -8.22
C CYS A 61 5.64 -6.80 -9.69
N ASN A 62 4.64 -7.49 -10.22
CA ASN A 62 4.09 -7.26 -11.55
C ASN A 62 2.67 -6.69 -11.41
N TYR A 63 2.26 -5.92 -12.40
CA TYR A 63 0.96 -5.28 -12.41
C TYR A 63 0.08 -5.95 -13.46
N GLU A 64 -1.14 -6.28 -13.09
CA GLU A 64 -2.11 -6.95 -13.96
C GLU A 64 -3.46 -6.24 -13.89
N LEU A 65 -4.23 -6.35 -14.98
CA LEU A 65 -5.59 -5.86 -15.02
C LEU A 65 -6.55 -6.98 -14.62
N PHE A 66 -7.30 -6.77 -13.55
CA PHE A 66 -8.34 -7.67 -13.07
C PHE A 66 -9.72 -7.11 -13.44
N ASN A 67 -10.69 -7.99 -13.73
CA ASN A 67 -12.06 -7.53 -13.90
C ASN A 67 -12.59 -6.98 -12.57
N LEU A 68 -13.25 -5.87 -12.62
CA LEU A 68 -13.79 -5.24 -11.40
C LEU A 68 -14.82 -6.14 -10.70
N GLU A 69 -15.58 -6.94 -11.44
CA GLU A 69 -16.55 -7.89 -10.90
C GLU A 69 -15.91 -8.99 -10.03
N ASP A 70 -14.66 -9.37 -10.35
CA ASP A 70 -13.94 -10.41 -9.62
C ASP A 70 -13.33 -9.92 -8.30
N VAL A 71 -13.20 -8.60 -8.12
CA VAL A 71 -12.51 -8.00 -6.97
C VAL A 71 -13.39 -7.08 -6.13
N ALA A 72 -14.40 -6.45 -6.74
CA ALA A 72 -15.29 -5.53 -6.02
C ALA A 72 -16.12 -6.27 -4.97
N ASN A 73 -16.24 -5.67 -3.79
CA ASN A 73 -16.98 -6.20 -2.64
C ASN A 73 -16.41 -7.49 -1.99
N TYR A 74 -15.23 -7.92 -2.41
CA TYR A 74 -14.51 -9.01 -1.76
C TYR A 74 -13.42 -8.44 -0.87
N GLU A 75 -13.44 -8.86 0.40
CA GLU A 75 -12.41 -8.50 1.38
C GLU A 75 -11.38 -9.61 1.49
N GLN A 76 -10.12 -9.30 1.24
CA GLN A 76 -9.03 -10.23 1.50
C GLN A 76 -8.53 -10.05 2.93
N LYS A 77 -8.69 -11.09 3.74
CA LYS A 77 -8.29 -11.09 5.15
C LYS A 77 -6.92 -11.72 5.34
N VAL A 78 -6.27 -11.33 6.42
CA VAL A 78 -5.05 -12.03 6.88
C VAL A 78 -5.42 -13.47 7.23
N PRO A 79 -4.71 -14.49 6.69
CA PRO A 79 -4.94 -15.87 7.05
C PRO A 79 -4.79 -16.08 8.56
N LEU A 80 -5.73 -16.78 9.18
CA LEU A 80 -5.71 -16.97 10.64
C LEU A 80 -4.48 -17.73 11.12
N GLU A 81 -3.92 -18.61 10.28
CA GLU A 81 -2.69 -19.33 10.58
C GLU A 81 -1.43 -18.43 10.59
N TRP A 82 -1.54 -17.16 10.19
CA TRP A 82 -0.47 -16.17 10.31
C TRP A 82 -0.49 -15.42 11.65
N ILE A 83 -1.54 -15.64 12.44
CA ILE A 83 -1.70 -15.06 13.77
C ILE A 83 -1.29 -16.13 14.80
N THR A 84 -0.55 -15.72 15.82
CA THR A 84 -0.14 -16.65 16.89
C THR A 84 -1.33 -17.14 17.71
N SER A 85 -1.19 -18.31 18.34
CA SER A 85 -2.29 -18.97 19.06
C SER A 85 -2.82 -18.16 20.26
N ASP A 86 -2.04 -17.22 20.78
CA ASP A 86 -2.44 -16.28 21.83
C ASP A 86 -3.15 -15.03 21.28
N ASN A 87 -3.31 -14.93 19.96
CA ASN A 87 -3.88 -13.79 19.23
C ASN A 87 -3.19 -12.44 19.51
N ALA A 88 -1.95 -12.47 20.02
CA ALA A 88 -1.23 -11.25 20.39
C ALA A 88 -0.20 -10.82 19.35
N PHE A 89 0.29 -11.76 18.53
CA PHE A 89 1.35 -11.53 17.57
C PHE A 89 1.07 -12.20 16.23
N VAL A 90 1.95 -11.97 15.27
CA VAL A 90 1.98 -12.60 13.96
C VAL A 90 3.22 -13.51 13.85
N ASN A 91 3.14 -14.51 12.99
CA ASN A 91 4.24 -15.44 12.76
C ASN A 91 5.13 -15.01 11.57
N GLU A 92 6.15 -15.81 11.29
CA GLU A 92 7.13 -15.54 10.24
C GLU A 92 6.50 -15.40 8.85
N LYS A 93 5.43 -16.10 8.53
CA LYS A 93 4.75 -15.99 7.22
C LYS A 93 4.19 -14.58 6.98
N PHE A 94 3.66 -13.95 8.03
CA PHE A 94 3.21 -12.57 7.94
C PHE A 94 4.40 -11.61 7.78
N VAL A 95 5.49 -11.87 8.50
CA VAL A 95 6.73 -11.07 8.38
C VAL A 95 7.30 -11.18 6.96
N GLU A 96 7.41 -12.38 6.40
CA GLU A 96 7.83 -12.60 5.02
C GLU A 96 6.93 -11.88 4.00
N TYR A 97 5.64 -11.82 4.27
CA TYR A 97 4.71 -11.07 3.43
C TYR A 97 4.95 -9.56 3.49
N CYS A 98 5.13 -9.00 4.68
CA CYS A 98 5.23 -7.56 4.90
C CYS A 98 6.64 -7.00 4.66
N LEU A 99 7.69 -7.77 4.93
CA LEU A 99 9.07 -7.29 4.92
C LEU A 99 9.47 -6.60 3.61
N PRO A 100 9.18 -7.14 2.41
CA PRO A 100 9.51 -6.47 1.16
C PRO A 100 8.78 -5.13 0.98
N LEU A 101 7.59 -4.98 1.57
CA LEU A 101 6.75 -3.79 1.40
C LEU A 101 7.23 -2.60 2.22
N ILE A 102 8.07 -2.82 3.23
CA ILE A 102 8.63 -1.76 4.08
C ILE A 102 10.06 -1.37 3.68
N GLU A 103 10.57 -1.89 2.57
CA GLU A 103 11.91 -1.61 2.09
C GLU A 103 12.01 -0.27 1.37
N GLY A 104 13.22 0.30 1.43
CA GLY A 104 13.58 1.54 0.76
C GLY A 104 13.16 2.79 1.53
N GLU A 105 14.06 3.76 1.53
CA GLU A 105 13.83 5.07 2.13
C GLU A 105 13.39 6.07 1.07
N THR A 106 12.46 6.95 1.41
CA THR A 106 11.85 7.89 0.46
C THR A 106 12.63 9.19 0.30
N GLY A 107 13.65 9.42 1.11
CA GLY A 107 14.43 10.66 1.06
C GLY A 107 13.56 11.91 1.20
N MET A 108 12.55 11.87 2.05
CA MET A 108 11.56 12.93 2.20
C MET A 108 12.21 14.29 2.48
N LYS A 109 11.90 15.28 1.63
CA LYS A 109 12.33 16.67 1.84
C LYS A 109 11.66 17.27 3.08
N LYS A 110 12.43 18.02 3.84
CA LYS A 110 11.94 18.73 5.02
C LYS A 110 12.23 20.22 4.91
N VAL A 111 11.28 21.03 5.35
CA VAL A 111 11.44 22.48 5.52
C VAL A 111 11.15 22.82 6.98
N ASN A 112 12.13 23.40 7.67
CA ASN A 112 12.04 23.73 9.09
C ASN A 112 11.63 22.55 9.99
N GLY A 113 12.13 21.34 9.67
CA GLY A 113 11.85 20.12 10.44
C GLY A 113 10.52 19.43 10.11
N LEU A 114 9.70 20.02 9.27
CA LEU A 114 8.43 19.44 8.82
C LEU A 114 8.54 18.89 7.39
N PRO A 115 7.74 17.86 7.02
CA PRO A 115 7.67 17.40 5.65
C PRO A 115 7.29 18.52 4.69
N ASP A 116 8.01 18.60 3.57
CA ASP A 116 7.68 19.54 2.48
C ASP A 116 6.56 18.95 1.63
N PHE A 117 5.33 19.19 2.03
CA PHE A 117 4.16 18.69 1.31
C PHE A 117 3.97 19.41 -0.02
N CYS A 118 3.63 18.64 -1.05
CA CYS A 118 3.29 19.17 -2.36
C CYS A 118 2.09 20.13 -2.27
N LYS A 119 2.26 21.33 -2.81
CA LYS A 119 1.20 22.34 -2.91
C LYS A 119 0.75 22.44 -4.37
N LEU A 120 -0.45 21.98 -4.65
CA LEU A 120 -1.03 22.10 -5.97
C LEU A 120 -1.47 23.55 -6.25
N LYS A 121 -1.02 24.12 -7.37
CA LYS A 121 -1.55 25.37 -7.88
C LYS A 121 -2.92 25.09 -8.51
N LYS A 122 -3.97 25.71 -7.95
CA LYS A 122 -5.30 25.64 -8.55
C LYS A 122 -5.34 26.55 -9.78
N VAL A 123 -5.64 25.98 -10.93
CA VAL A 123 -5.93 26.70 -12.17
C VAL A 123 -7.38 26.43 -12.49
N PHE A 124 -8.19 27.49 -12.55
CA PHE A 124 -9.61 27.35 -12.91
C PHE A 124 -9.70 27.24 -14.43
N ALA A 125 -10.61 26.41 -14.91
CA ALA A 125 -11.00 26.43 -16.34
C ALA A 125 -11.70 27.74 -16.66
N GLU A 126 -11.38 28.29 -17.81
CA GLU A 126 -12.06 29.49 -18.40
C GLU A 126 -13.41 29.08 -18.96
#